data_16cd88ac0b8934747db9f91746ec5822
#
_entry.id   16cd88ac0b8934747db9f91746ec5822
#
_cell.length_a   1.000
_cell.length_b   1.000
_cell.length_c   1.000
_cell.angle_alpha   90.00
_cell.angle_beta   90.00
_cell.angle_gamma   90.00
#
_symmetry.space_group_name_H-M   'P 1'
#
loop_
_entity.id
_entity.type
_entity.pdbx_description
1 polymer ?
#
loop_
_entity_poly.entity_id
_entity_poly.type
_entity_poly.pdbx_seq_one_letter_code
_entity_poly.pdbx_strand_id
1 'polypeptide(L)'
;MKIAIIGGGPAGMMCAIKAAENHQVTIFEKNEKLGKKLFITGKGRCNLTNYCDEREFLKNIVNNSSFMYSSIYSFSPFTTYYYFEELGLPLKVERGNRVFPASDKSSDVIKAYEKKLKDLGVKINLNYEVTSIEKVDGKFIINGREKFDKVVIASGGISYKLTGSTGDGYKFAKDFGHKVIDQVPGLIGINLKNNFSLAGLTLKNVELKILKDKKILSREFGEMLFTHRGISGPIVLTTSSKINRLKDFEMYLDLKPALDPEKLDARILRDFHENQNKNLENVMKSLLPRDLIIYVLESAGISGDKKVNQITKEDRESLVRTIKNFSLKFDSLDDIDRAIVTSGGVDVKDIDPKTMESKKVKGLYFIGEVLDLDGLTGGFNIQIANSTGYSCGINL
;
A
#
# COMPACT_ATOMS: atom_id res chain seq x y z
N MET A 1 13.77 -31.57 -9.52
CA MET A 1 12.49 -31.78 -8.83
C MET A 1 11.36 -31.15 -9.64
N LYS A 2 10.11 -31.56 -9.39
CA LYS A 2 8.91 -30.93 -9.95
C LYS A 2 8.33 -29.94 -8.93
N ILE A 3 8.17 -28.68 -9.32
CA ILE A 3 7.71 -27.61 -8.43
C ILE A 3 6.45 -27.00 -8.99
N ALA A 4 5.43 -26.87 -8.16
CA ALA A 4 4.20 -26.15 -8.47
C ALA A 4 4.21 -24.77 -7.82
N ILE A 5 3.86 -23.74 -8.57
CA ILE A 5 3.68 -22.37 -8.07
C ILE A 5 2.22 -21.96 -8.31
N ILE A 6 1.52 -21.63 -7.24
CA ILE A 6 0.11 -21.28 -7.27
C ILE A 6 -0.04 -19.75 -7.28
N GLY A 7 -0.32 -19.21 -8.44
CA GLY A 7 -0.46 -17.76 -8.69
C GLY A 7 0.64 -17.22 -9.60
N GLY A 8 0.23 -16.57 -10.67
CA GLY A 8 1.08 -15.94 -11.70
C GLY A 8 1.28 -14.43 -11.48
N GLY A 9 1.28 -13.97 -10.22
CA GLY A 9 1.66 -12.60 -9.85
C GLY A 9 3.19 -12.40 -9.82
N PRO A 10 3.68 -11.18 -9.49
CA PRO A 10 5.12 -10.88 -9.51
C PRO A 10 5.93 -11.81 -8.61
N ALA A 11 5.42 -12.20 -7.42
CA ALA A 11 6.10 -13.14 -6.54
C ALA A 11 6.23 -14.53 -7.18
N GLY A 12 5.14 -15.07 -7.74
CA GLY A 12 5.15 -16.38 -8.39
C GLY A 12 6.01 -16.40 -9.65
N MET A 13 5.96 -15.35 -10.47
CA MET A 13 6.80 -15.23 -11.68
C MET A 13 8.29 -15.16 -11.34
N MET A 14 8.67 -14.34 -10.34
CA MET A 14 10.07 -14.23 -9.90
C MET A 14 10.57 -15.56 -9.30
N CYS A 15 9.77 -16.21 -8.47
CA CYS A 15 10.10 -17.53 -7.92
C CYS A 15 10.26 -18.56 -9.04
N ALA A 16 9.37 -18.59 -10.02
CA ALA A 16 9.44 -19.52 -11.16
C ALA A 16 10.71 -19.32 -11.98
N ILE A 17 11.09 -18.07 -12.25
CA ILE A 17 12.31 -17.75 -13.00
C ILE A 17 13.54 -18.34 -12.28
N LYS A 18 13.65 -18.12 -10.97
CA LYS A 18 14.83 -18.59 -10.22
C LYS A 18 14.83 -20.10 -10.02
N ALA A 19 13.69 -20.69 -9.71
CA ALA A 19 13.57 -22.14 -9.55
C ALA A 19 13.81 -22.92 -10.85
N ALA A 20 13.42 -22.35 -12.01
CA ALA A 20 13.57 -23.02 -13.30
C ALA A 20 15.04 -23.14 -13.77
N GLU A 21 15.97 -22.43 -13.14
CA GLU A 21 17.40 -22.61 -13.40
C GLU A 21 17.88 -24.05 -13.08
N ASN A 22 17.20 -24.74 -12.14
CA ASN A 22 17.60 -26.08 -11.66
C ASN A 22 16.45 -27.09 -11.59
N HIS A 23 15.21 -26.70 -11.85
CA HIS A 23 14.03 -27.51 -11.58
C HIS A 23 12.99 -27.44 -12.70
N GLN A 24 12.10 -28.42 -12.75
CA GLN A 24 10.91 -28.39 -13.60
C GLN A 24 9.81 -27.61 -12.88
N VAL A 25 9.46 -26.45 -13.41
CA VAL A 25 8.51 -25.53 -12.76
C VAL A 25 7.21 -25.45 -13.55
N THR A 26 6.08 -25.50 -12.85
CA THR A 26 4.75 -25.25 -13.40
C THR A 26 4.07 -24.15 -12.62
N ILE A 27 3.66 -23.07 -13.28
CA ILE A 27 2.79 -22.04 -12.73
C ILE A 27 1.34 -22.41 -13.00
N PHE A 28 0.50 -22.35 -11.97
CA PHE A 28 -0.95 -22.46 -12.06
C PHE A 28 -1.57 -21.07 -11.81
N GLU A 29 -2.22 -20.54 -12.82
CA GLU A 29 -2.90 -19.23 -12.75
C GLU A 29 -4.37 -19.39 -13.14
N LYS A 30 -5.27 -18.97 -12.27
CA LYS A 30 -6.72 -19.11 -12.52
C LYS A 30 -7.27 -18.14 -13.58
N ASN A 31 -6.56 -17.05 -13.83
CA ASN A 31 -6.95 -16.09 -14.87
C ASN A 31 -6.42 -16.49 -16.25
N GLU A 32 -6.93 -15.78 -17.26
CA GLU A 32 -6.56 -15.93 -18.67
C GLU A 32 -5.14 -15.38 -19.01
N LYS A 33 -4.47 -14.71 -18.05
CA LYS A 33 -3.14 -14.12 -18.22
C LYS A 33 -2.41 -13.95 -16.91
N LEU A 34 -1.09 -13.91 -16.95
CA LEU A 34 -0.23 -13.59 -15.81
C LEU A 34 -0.35 -12.11 -15.40
N GLY A 35 -0.02 -11.79 -14.16
CA GLY A 35 0.17 -10.43 -13.68
C GLY A 35 -1.08 -9.53 -13.72
N LYS A 36 -2.29 -10.06 -13.64
CA LYS A 36 -3.53 -9.30 -13.79
C LYS A 36 -3.65 -8.14 -12.79
N LYS A 37 -3.27 -8.35 -11.51
CA LYS A 37 -3.21 -7.28 -10.53
C LYS A 37 -2.06 -6.31 -10.82
N LEU A 38 -0.89 -6.82 -11.23
CA LEU A 38 0.26 -5.99 -11.62
C LEU A 38 -0.09 -5.03 -12.75
N PHE A 39 -0.90 -5.46 -13.70
CA PHE A 39 -1.33 -4.67 -14.86
C PHE A 39 -2.04 -3.36 -14.47
N ILE A 40 -2.81 -3.35 -13.38
CA ILE A 40 -3.57 -2.17 -12.93
C ILE A 40 -2.79 -1.31 -11.93
N THR A 41 -1.64 -1.75 -11.44
CA THR A 41 -0.86 -1.00 -10.45
C THR A 41 -0.31 0.30 -11.02
N GLY A 42 -0.12 1.31 -10.15
CA GLY A 42 0.41 2.61 -10.57
C GLY A 42 -0.44 3.30 -11.67
N LYS A 43 -1.76 3.06 -11.68
CA LYS A 43 -2.67 3.55 -12.74
C LYS A 43 -2.29 3.01 -14.14
N GLY A 44 -1.91 1.74 -14.21
CA GLY A 44 -1.49 1.09 -15.46
C GLY A 44 -0.03 1.29 -15.84
N ARG A 45 0.76 1.96 -14.99
CA ARG A 45 2.19 2.24 -15.23
C ARG A 45 3.13 1.24 -14.56
N CYS A 46 2.70 0.56 -13.51
CA CYS A 46 3.48 -0.32 -12.63
C CYS A 46 4.63 0.41 -11.91
N ASN A 47 4.43 0.81 -10.67
CA ASN A 47 5.53 1.26 -9.81
C ASN A 47 6.30 0.03 -9.30
N LEU A 48 7.31 -0.40 -10.07
CA LEU A 48 7.98 -1.70 -9.94
C LEU A 48 8.74 -1.87 -8.62
N THR A 49 9.42 -0.82 -8.19
CA THR A 49 10.19 -0.76 -6.93
C THR A 49 10.40 0.69 -6.51
N ASN A 50 11.12 0.89 -5.42
CA ASN A 50 11.62 2.19 -4.99
C ASN A 50 13.14 2.19 -5.08
N TYR A 51 13.75 3.21 -5.66
CA TYR A 51 15.20 3.31 -5.83
C TYR A 51 15.85 3.81 -4.52
N CYS A 52 15.82 2.97 -3.48
CA CYS A 52 16.36 3.22 -2.16
C CYS A 52 17.20 2.05 -1.66
N ASP A 53 17.99 2.26 -0.61
CA ASP A 53 18.73 1.19 0.06
C ASP A 53 17.79 0.29 0.90
N GLU A 54 18.32 -0.84 1.36
CA GLU A 54 17.58 -1.85 2.12
C GLU A 54 17.08 -1.30 3.47
N ARG A 55 17.85 -0.42 4.11
CA ARG A 55 17.48 0.19 5.41
C ARG A 55 16.30 1.12 5.25
N GLU A 56 16.32 1.95 4.21
CA GLU A 56 15.19 2.84 3.90
C GLU A 56 13.97 2.02 3.44
N PHE A 57 14.18 0.96 2.67
CA PHE A 57 13.11 0.04 2.31
C PHE A 57 12.41 -0.53 3.55
N LEU A 58 13.16 -1.07 4.52
CA LEU A 58 12.60 -1.69 5.73
C LEU A 58 11.79 -0.73 6.59
N LYS A 59 12.09 0.57 6.60
CA LYS A 59 11.28 1.60 7.29
C LYS A 59 9.89 1.78 6.68
N ASN A 60 9.73 1.40 5.43
CA ASN A 60 8.47 1.52 4.68
C ASN A 60 7.63 0.22 4.72
N ILE A 61 8.05 -0.79 5.47
CA ILE A 61 7.26 -1.98 5.76
C ILE A 61 6.45 -1.72 7.02
N VAL A 62 5.13 -1.88 6.93
CA VAL A 62 4.18 -1.55 8.01
C VAL A 62 4.19 -2.65 9.07
N ASN A 63 4.09 -3.91 8.64
CA ASN A 63 4.03 -5.06 9.52
C ASN A 63 5.20 -6.01 9.26
N ASN A 64 5.77 -6.59 10.34
CA ASN A 64 6.78 -7.65 10.28
C ASN A 64 8.05 -7.29 9.45
N SER A 65 8.50 -6.04 9.47
CA SER A 65 9.65 -5.56 8.68
C SER A 65 10.93 -6.41 8.89
N SER A 66 11.14 -6.92 10.10
CA SER A 66 12.28 -7.79 10.42
C SER A 66 12.28 -9.12 9.65
N PHE A 67 11.11 -9.63 9.26
CA PHE A 67 11.01 -10.83 8.43
C PHE A 67 11.60 -10.60 7.03
N MET A 68 11.49 -9.38 6.49
CA MET A 68 12.01 -9.02 5.18
C MET A 68 13.53 -8.91 5.12
N TYR A 69 14.23 -8.89 6.25
CA TYR A 69 15.66 -8.62 6.29
C TYR A 69 16.46 -9.51 5.34
N SER A 70 16.27 -10.84 5.43
CA SER A 70 17.02 -11.77 4.60
C SER A 70 16.70 -11.61 3.10
N SER A 71 15.43 -11.53 2.75
CA SER A 71 15.01 -11.47 1.35
C SER A 71 15.35 -10.15 0.67
N ILE A 72 15.30 -9.01 1.40
CA ILE A 72 15.64 -7.71 0.81
C ILE A 72 17.15 -7.55 0.57
N TYR A 73 17.99 -8.16 1.41
CA TYR A 73 19.45 -8.18 1.18
C TYR A 73 19.86 -9.20 0.10
N SER A 74 19.03 -10.24 -0.16
CA SER A 74 19.24 -11.18 -1.26
C SER A 74 18.82 -10.61 -2.61
N PHE A 75 17.76 -9.81 -2.65
CA PHE A 75 17.24 -9.17 -3.86
C PHE A 75 16.72 -7.77 -3.54
N SER A 76 17.62 -6.80 -3.55
CA SER A 76 17.38 -5.43 -3.13
C SER A 76 16.62 -4.62 -4.18
N PRO A 77 16.12 -3.41 -3.84
CA PRO A 77 15.54 -2.51 -4.81
C PRO A 77 16.50 -2.14 -5.94
N PHE A 78 17.79 -1.92 -5.64
CA PHE A 78 18.81 -1.68 -6.67
C PHE A 78 19.02 -2.92 -7.55
N THR A 79 19.09 -4.11 -6.94
CA THR A 79 19.19 -5.36 -7.69
C THR A 79 17.96 -5.55 -8.59
N THR A 80 16.77 -5.23 -8.11
CA THR A 80 15.54 -5.28 -8.92
C THR A 80 15.63 -4.34 -10.12
N TYR A 81 16.09 -3.11 -9.92
CA TYR A 81 16.25 -2.14 -10.99
C TYR A 81 17.16 -2.69 -12.11
N TYR A 82 18.38 -3.08 -11.78
CA TYR A 82 19.34 -3.59 -12.77
C TYR A 82 18.90 -4.91 -13.39
N TYR A 83 18.29 -5.80 -12.61
CA TYR A 83 17.78 -7.06 -13.12
C TYR A 83 16.73 -6.87 -14.23
N PHE A 84 15.80 -5.95 -14.07
CA PHE A 84 14.82 -5.69 -15.12
C PHE A 84 15.41 -4.96 -16.33
N GLU A 85 16.42 -4.11 -16.15
CA GLU A 85 17.16 -3.53 -17.28
C GLU A 85 17.91 -4.61 -18.07
N GLU A 86 18.51 -5.59 -17.40
CA GLU A 86 19.14 -6.75 -18.05
C GLU A 86 18.12 -7.63 -18.79
N LEU A 87 16.88 -7.70 -18.33
CA LEU A 87 15.79 -8.34 -19.07
C LEU A 87 15.34 -7.56 -20.32
N GLY A 88 15.93 -6.39 -20.57
CA GLY A 88 15.62 -5.52 -21.69
C GLY A 88 14.41 -4.60 -21.44
N LEU A 89 14.09 -4.32 -20.19
CA LEU A 89 13.05 -3.38 -19.81
C LEU A 89 13.69 -2.04 -19.34
N PRO A 90 13.72 -0.99 -20.17
CA PRO A 90 14.22 0.32 -19.77
C PRO A 90 13.37 0.89 -18.65
N LEU A 91 14.02 1.39 -17.59
CA LEU A 91 13.39 1.93 -16.41
C LEU A 91 13.71 3.42 -16.23
N LYS A 92 12.88 4.12 -15.46
CA LYS A 92 13.09 5.50 -15.04
C LYS A 92 12.76 5.69 -13.56
N VAL A 93 13.49 6.58 -12.91
CA VAL A 93 13.25 6.99 -11.52
C VAL A 93 12.52 8.32 -11.51
N GLU A 94 11.38 8.38 -10.83
CA GLU A 94 10.59 9.60 -10.65
C GLU A 94 10.68 10.12 -9.21
N ARG A 95 10.08 11.28 -8.95
CA ARG A 95 10.01 11.91 -7.62
C ARG A 95 9.61 10.89 -6.54
N GLY A 96 10.32 10.88 -5.41
CA GLY A 96 10.12 9.92 -4.31
C GLY A 96 10.73 8.56 -4.61
N ASN A 97 11.75 8.51 -5.46
CA ASN A 97 12.50 7.32 -5.83
C ASN A 97 11.65 6.20 -6.44
N ARG A 98 10.49 6.53 -6.99
CA ARG A 98 9.57 5.56 -7.60
C ARG A 98 10.12 5.11 -8.95
N VAL A 99 10.19 3.81 -9.16
CA VAL A 99 10.70 3.21 -10.38
C VAL A 99 9.54 2.76 -11.28
N PHE A 100 9.55 3.23 -12.52
CA PHE A 100 8.56 2.88 -13.55
C PHE A 100 9.26 2.39 -14.82
N PRO A 101 8.60 1.56 -15.66
CA PRO A 101 9.07 1.35 -17.01
C PRO A 101 9.11 2.68 -17.77
N ALA A 102 10.14 2.90 -18.59
CA ALA A 102 10.29 4.13 -19.38
C ALA A 102 9.09 4.38 -20.29
N SER A 103 8.44 3.30 -20.75
CA SER A 103 7.23 3.32 -21.58
C SER A 103 5.96 3.76 -20.84
N ASP A 104 5.97 3.85 -19.51
CA ASP A 104 4.78 4.03 -18.67
C ASP A 104 3.68 2.95 -18.85
N LYS A 105 4.07 1.73 -19.23
CA LYS A 105 3.13 0.61 -19.46
C LYS A 105 3.46 -0.58 -18.58
N SER A 106 2.55 -0.92 -17.68
CA SER A 106 2.66 -2.14 -16.83
C SER A 106 2.75 -3.43 -17.66
N SER A 107 2.17 -3.44 -18.87
CA SER A 107 2.26 -4.57 -19.81
C SER A 107 3.69 -4.94 -20.17
N ASP A 108 4.61 -3.95 -20.22
CA ASP A 108 5.98 -4.23 -20.61
C ASP A 108 6.77 -4.89 -19.48
N VAL A 109 6.42 -4.58 -18.22
CA VAL A 109 6.93 -5.33 -17.05
C VAL A 109 6.48 -6.80 -17.11
N ILE A 110 5.20 -7.05 -17.42
CA ILE A 110 4.65 -8.40 -17.52
C ILE A 110 5.34 -9.16 -18.66
N LYS A 111 5.53 -8.55 -19.83
CA LYS A 111 6.22 -9.15 -20.96
C LYS A 111 7.68 -9.50 -20.65
N ALA A 112 8.37 -8.70 -19.84
CA ALA A 112 9.73 -9.00 -19.42
C ALA A 112 9.78 -10.31 -18.60
N TYR A 113 8.84 -10.49 -17.64
CA TYR A 113 8.69 -11.75 -16.93
C TYR A 113 8.33 -12.91 -17.87
N GLU A 114 7.30 -12.76 -18.71
CA GLU A 114 6.81 -13.81 -19.60
C GLU A 114 7.89 -14.29 -20.57
N LYS A 115 8.68 -13.37 -21.14
CA LYS A 115 9.82 -13.71 -21.99
C LYS A 115 10.82 -14.58 -21.25
N LYS A 116 11.23 -14.17 -20.03
CA LYS A 116 12.20 -14.92 -19.23
C LYS A 116 11.67 -16.30 -18.81
N LEU A 117 10.40 -16.39 -18.42
CA LEU A 117 9.75 -17.66 -18.11
C LEU A 117 9.73 -18.61 -19.30
N LYS A 118 9.44 -18.09 -20.50
CA LYS A 118 9.48 -18.86 -21.75
C LYS A 118 10.88 -19.34 -22.10
N ASP A 119 11.87 -18.47 -21.98
CA ASP A 119 13.28 -18.80 -22.28
C ASP A 119 13.81 -19.92 -21.36
N LEU A 120 13.30 -20.01 -20.13
CA LEU A 120 13.62 -21.04 -19.13
C LEU A 120 12.73 -22.31 -19.24
N GLY A 121 11.80 -22.35 -20.18
CA GLY A 121 10.90 -23.49 -20.37
C GLY A 121 9.90 -23.74 -19.24
N VAL A 122 9.52 -22.69 -18.49
CA VAL A 122 8.52 -22.81 -17.44
C VAL A 122 7.15 -23.14 -18.03
N LYS A 123 6.51 -24.19 -17.52
CA LYS A 123 5.14 -24.55 -17.91
C LYS A 123 4.15 -23.58 -17.24
N ILE A 124 3.27 -22.98 -18.02
CA ILE A 124 2.25 -22.04 -17.53
C ILE A 124 0.87 -22.60 -17.86
N ASN A 125 0.09 -22.88 -16.83
CA ASN A 125 -1.30 -23.31 -16.96
C ASN A 125 -2.22 -22.12 -16.58
N LEU A 126 -2.73 -21.44 -17.60
CA LEU A 126 -3.73 -20.36 -17.45
C LEU A 126 -5.14 -20.96 -17.38
N ASN A 127 -6.12 -20.18 -16.86
CA ASN A 127 -7.48 -20.61 -16.62
C ASN A 127 -7.54 -21.91 -15.80
N TYR A 128 -6.57 -22.09 -14.89
CA TYR A 128 -6.47 -23.28 -14.05
C TYR A 128 -6.56 -22.89 -12.58
N GLU A 129 -7.73 -23.08 -12.01
CA GLU A 129 -7.96 -22.84 -10.60
C GLU A 129 -7.50 -24.06 -9.77
N VAL A 130 -6.62 -23.81 -8.81
CA VAL A 130 -6.25 -24.80 -7.79
C VAL A 130 -7.26 -24.71 -6.65
N THR A 131 -8.00 -25.80 -6.44
CA THR A 131 -9.06 -25.88 -5.41
C THR A 131 -8.67 -26.72 -4.21
N SER A 132 -7.72 -27.66 -4.39
CA SER A 132 -7.19 -28.50 -3.31
C SER A 132 -5.70 -28.74 -3.48
N ILE A 133 -5.00 -28.86 -2.35
CA ILE A 133 -3.61 -29.25 -2.24
C ILE A 133 -3.54 -30.26 -1.08
N GLU A 134 -3.10 -31.46 -1.37
CA GLU A 134 -2.94 -32.51 -0.38
C GLU A 134 -1.47 -32.98 -0.35
N LYS A 135 -1.01 -33.46 0.80
CA LYS A 135 0.33 -34.05 0.91
C LYS A 135 0.22 -35.53 1.26
N VAL A 136 0.62 -36.39 0.34
CA VAL A 136 0.55 -37.86 0.47
C VAL A 136 1.90 -38.44 0.08
N ASP A 137 2.47 -39.31 0.92
CA ASP A 137 3.76 -39.98 0.70
C ASP A 137 4.90 -39.02 0.33
N GLY A 138 4.93 -37.84 1.00
CA GLY A 138 5.97 -36.83 0.80
C GLY A 138 5.81 -35.99 -0.47
N LYS A 139 4.79 -36.24 -1.31
CA LYS A 139 4.48 -35.45 -2.51
C LYS A 139 3.22 -34.63 -2.30
N PHE A 140 3.17 -33.50 -2.99
CA PHE A 140 1.95 -32.67 -3.05
C PHE A 140 1.12 -33.08 -4.27
N ILE A 141 -0.19 -33.24 -4.03
CA ILE A 141 -1.17 -33.56 -5.06
C ILE A 141 -2.06 -32.35 -5.26
N ILE A 142 -2.08 -31.81 -6.47
CA ILE A 142 -2.91 -30.65 -6.84
C ILE A 142 -4.17 -31.13 -7.53
N ASN A 143 -5.34 -30.70 -7.04
CA ASN A 143 -6.67 -31.04 -7.58
C ASN A 143 -6.85 -32.58 -7.77
N GLY A 144 -6.27 -33.41 -6.90
CA GLY A 144 -6.34 -34.85 -6.96
C GLY A 144 -5.66 -35.51 -8.17
N ARG A 145 -4.88 -34.78 -8.95
CA ARG A 145 -4.37 -35.27 -10.26
C ARG A 145 -2.85 -35.18 -10.43
N GLU A 146 -2.27 -33.99 -10.22
CA GLU A 146 -0.87 -33.74 -10.54
C GLU A 146 0.02 -33.81 -9.29
N LYS A 147 1.15 -34.51 -9.37
CA LYS A 147 2.08 -34.73 -8.25
C LYS A 147 3.32 -33.85 -8.39
N PHE A 148 3.69 -33.17 -7.31
CA PHE A 148 4.85 -32.29 -7.22
C PHE A 148 5.70 -32.60 -5.99
N ASP A 149 6.98 -32.27 -6.05
CA ASP A 149 7.91 -32.40 -4.93
C ASP A 149 7.74 -31.28 -3.91
N LYS A 150 7.48 -30.07 -4.41
CA LYS A 150 7.32 -28.85 -3.63
C LYS A 150 6.19 -27.99 -4.18
N VAL A 151 5.57 -27.21 -3.31
CA VAL A 151 4.50 -26.26 -3.67
C VAL A 151 4.78 -24.90 -3.08
N VAL A 152 4.63 -23.86 -3.91
CA VAL A 152 4.78 -22.46 -3.53
C VAL A 152 3.43 -21.78 -3.66
N ILE A 153 2.93 -21.19 -2.58
CA ILE A 153 1.69 -20.40 -2.55
C ILE A 153 2.05 -18.92 -2.79
N ALA A 154 1.64 -18.41 -3.94
CA ALA A 154 1.90 -17.03 -4.42
C ALA A 154 0.59 -16.35 -4.87
N SER A 155 -0.54 -16.71 -4.25
CA SER A 155 -1.90 -16.35 -4.70
C SER A 155 -2.32 -14.91 -4.39
N GLY A 156 -1.46 -14.12 -3.71
CA GLY A 156 -1.80 -12.76 -3.30
C GLY A 156 -2.78 -12.68 -2.11
N GLY A 157 -3.35 -11.51 -1.90
CA GLY A 157 -4.30 -11.21 -0.83
C GLY A 157 -5.77 -11.32 -1.24
N ILE A 158 -6.61 -10.37 -0.74
CA ILE A 158 -8.05 -10.30 -1.05
C ILE A 158 -8.49 -8.94 -1.61
N SER A 159 -7.56 -8.03 -1.87
CA SER A 159 -7.87 -6.76 -2.52
C SER A 159 -7.93 -6.90 -4.04
N TYR A 160 -8.80 -6.13 -4.72
CA TYR A 160 -9.06 -6.24 -6.16
C TYR A 160 -9.43 -7.67 -6.58
N LYS A 161 -10.48 -8.25 -6.01
CA LYS A 161 -10.94 -9.63 -6.26
C LYS A 161 -11.06 -10.01 -7.74
N LEU A 162 -11.49 -9.07 -8.58
CA LEU A 162 -11.59 -9.26 -10.05
C LEU A 162 -10.23 -9.56 -10.72
N THR A 163 -9.12 -9.35 -10.05
CA THR A 163 -7.78 -9.71 -10.54
C THR A 163 -7.33 -11.11 -10.14
N GLY A 164 -8.17 -11.86 -9.43
CA GLY A 164 -7.88 -13.20 -8.96
C GLY A 164 -7.42 -13.30 -7.50
N SER A 165 -7.28 -12.18 -6.79
CA SER A 165 -6.91 -12.14 -5.36
C SER A 165 -8.14 -12.44 -4.49
N THR A 166 -8.52 -13.70 -4.35
CA THR A 166 -9.73 -14.16 -3.67
C THR A 166 -9.48 -14.81 -2.31
N GLY A 167 -8.21 -14.88 -1.89
CA GLY A 167 -7.85 -15.43 -0.58
C GLY A 167 -7.67 -16.95 -0.55
N ASP A 168 -7.58 -17.62 -1.69
CA ASP A 168 -7.43 -19.09 -1.76
C ASP A 168 -6.19 -19.57 -0.99
N GLY A 169 -5.08 -18.81 -1.04
CA GLY A 169 -3.87 -19.12 -0.29
C GLY A 169 -4.07 -19.17 1.22
N TYR A 170 -4.99 -18.39 1.75
CA TYR A 170 -5.32 -18.44 3.18
C TYR A 170 -6.07 -19.72 3.57
N LYS A 171 -6.92 -20.22 2.66
CA LYS A 171 -7.55 -21.53 2.84
C LYS A 171 -6.48 -22.61 2.87
N PHE A 172 -5.61 -22.68 1.87
CA PHE A 172 -4.53 -23.67 1.82
C PHE A 172 -3.61 -23.58 3.05
N ALA A 173 -3.29 -22.37 3.50
CA ALA A 173 -2.50 -22.20 4.72
C ALA A 173 -3.17 -22.80 5.96
N LYS A 174 -4.49 -22.57 6.14
CA LYS A 174 -5.28 -23.14 7.24
C LYS A 174 -5.37 -24.66 7.13
N ASP A 175 -5.57 -25.22 5.93
CA ASP A 175 -5.64 -26.67 5.70
C ASP A 175 -4.33 -27.36 6.11
N PHE A 176 -3.18 -26.69 6.00
CA PHE A 176 -1.88 -27.15 6.48
C PHE A 176 -1.53 -26.68 7.90
N GLY A 177 -2.49 -26.17 8.68
CA GLY A 177 -2.35 -25.82 10.09
C GLY A 177 -1.60 -24.51 10.37
N HIS A 178 -1.45 -23.61 9.37
CA HIS A 178 -0.86 -22.31 9.59
C HIS A 178 -1.87 -21.32 10.19
N LYS A 179 -1.36 -20.44 11.03
CA LYS A 179 -2.13 -19.31 11.51
C LYS A 179 -2.26 -18.28 10.42
N VAL A 180 -3.46 -17.77 10.22
CA VAL A 180 -3.76 -16.67 9.29
C VAL A 180 -4.28 -15.48 10.09
N ILE A 181 -3.56 -14.37 10.02
CA ILE A 181 -3.93 -13.11 10.66
C ILE A 181 -5.08 -12.49 9.87
N ASP A 182 -6.07 -11.94 10.56
CA ASP A 182 -7.24 -11.34 9.93
C ASP A 182 -6.84 -10.27 8.91
N GLN A 183 -7.48 -10.34 7.75
CA GLN A 183 -7.22 -9.43 6.65
C GLN A 183 -8.01 -8.14 6.85
N VAL A 184 -7.30 -7.02 6.76
CA VAL A 184 -7.86 -5.67 6.77
C VAL A 184 -7.34 -4.87 5.59
N PRO A 185 -8.05 -3.82 5.14
CA PRO A 185 -7.57 -2.99 4.04
C PRO A 185 -6.29 -2.22 4.42
N GLY A 186 -5.33 -2.19 3.51
CA GLY A 186 -4.16 -1.33 3.59
C GLY A 186 -4.10 -0.36 2.40
N LEU A 187 -3.54 0.84 2.61
CA LEU A 187 -3.40 1.87 1.58
C LEU A 187 -4.74 2.21 0.92
N ILE A 188 -5.68 2.71 1.71
CA ILE A 188 -7.06 2.94 1.29
C ILE A 188 -7.58 4.31 1.73
N GLY A 189 -8.69 4.77 1.14
CA GLY A 189 -9.40 5.96 1.58
C GLY A 189 -10.03 5.80 2.97
N ILE A 190 -10.25 6.91 3.64
CA ILE A 190 -10.88 6.98 4.97
C ILE A 190 -12.22 7.69 4.82
N ASN A 191 -13.30 7.04 5.23
CA ASN A 191 -14.62 7.63 5.33
C ASN A 191 -14.74 8.48 6.59
N LEU A 192 -15.43 9.61 6.51
CA LEU A 192 -15.62 10.56 7.59
C LEU A 192 -17.09 10.66 8.00
N LYS A 193 -17.33 10.88 9.28
CA LYS A 193 -18.65 11.27 9.83
C LYS A 193 -18.98 12.74 9.56
N ASN A 194 -17.99 13.55 9.21
CA ASN A 194 -18.19 14.93 8.81
C ASN A 194 -18.96 15.00 7.48
N ASN A 195 -19.97 15.84 7.43
CA ASN A 195 -20.72 16.09 6.18
C ASN A 195 -20.10 17.27 5.42
N PHE A 196 -18.98 17.03 4.74
CA PHE A 196 -18.30 18.04 3.93
C PHE A 196 -18.69 17.92 2.46
N SER A 197 -19.16 19.02 1.87
CA SER A 197 -19.36 19.12 0.39
C SER A 197 -18.08 19.56 -0.30
N LEU A 198 -16.98 18.83 -0.09
CA LEU A 198 -15.63 19.16 -0.55
C LEU A 198 -15.07 18.18 -1.57
N ALA A 199 -15.90 17.29 -2.12
CA ALA A 199 -15.44 16.28 -3.08
C ALA A 199 -14.70 16.90 -4.28
N GLY A 200 -13.48 16.40 -4.55
CA GLY A 200 -12.59 16.91 -5.59
C GLY A 200 -11.58 17.98 -5.10
N LEU A 201 -11.78 18.56 -3.92
CA LEU A 201 -10.83 19.51 -3.36
C LEU A 201 -9.53 18.78 -2.96
N THR A 202 -8.43 19.19 -3.58
CA THR A 202 -7.08 18.71 -3.24
C THR A 202 -6.36 19.75 -2.40
N LEU A 203 -5.85 19.33 -1.26
CA LEU A 203 -4.99 20.12 -0.39
C LEU A 203 -3.55 19.69 -0.54
N LYS A 204 -2.66 20.64 -0.83
CA LYS A 204 -1.22 20.41 -0.90
C LYS A 204 -0.54 20.95 0.36
N ASN A 205 0.57 20.32 0.75
CA ASN A 205 1.38 20.76 1.89
C ASN A 205 0.55 20.89 3.19
N VAL A 206 -0.26 19.89 3.49
CA VAL A 206 -0.98 19.72 4.76
C VAL A 206 -0.39 18.58 5.57
N GLU A 207 -0.66 18.51 6.87
CA GLU A 207 -0.21 17.46 7.75
C GLU A 207 -1.40 16.77 8.42
N LEU A 208 -1.56 15.46 8.17
CA LEU A 208 -2.57 14.63 8.85
C LEU A 208 -1.96 14.02 10.12
N LYS A 209 -2.60 14.27 11.26
CA LYS A 209 -2.15 13.83 12.58
C LYS A 209 -3.12 12.81 13.14
N ILE A 210 -2.58 11.72 13.68
CA ILE A 210 -3.35 10.72 14.43
C ILE A 210 -2.92 10.78 15.89
N LEU A 211 -3.89 10.95 16.78
CA LEU A 211 -3.68 10.98 18.22
C LEU A 211 -4.40 9.81 18.88
N LYS A 212 -3.75 9.18 19.86
CA LYS A 212 -4.37 8.25 20.79
C LYS A 212 -3.90 8.56 22.19
N ASP A 213 -4.81 8.61 23.15
CA ASP A 213 -4.51 8.95 24.54
C ASP A 213 -3.70 10.26 24.66
N LYS A 214 -4.07 11.28 23.86
CA LYS A 214 -3.38 12.58 23.74
C LYS A 214 -1.95 12.52 23.21
N LYS A 215 -1.46 11.36 22.77
CA LYS A 215 -0.13 11.20 22.17
C LYS A 215 -0.24 11.11 20.66
N ILE A 216 0.68 11.75 19.97
CA ILE A 216 0.75 11.65 18.50
C ILE A 216 1.35 10.30 18.13
N LEU A 217 0.57 9.49 17.42
CA LEU A 217 1.01 8.20 16.88
C LEU A 217 1.62 8.32 15.48
N SER A 218 1.06 9.22 14.66
CA SER A 218 1.52 9.41 13.27
C SER A 218 1.34 10.86 12.85
N ARG A 219 2.24 11.33 12.01
CA ARG A 219 2.17 12.58 11.27
C ARG A 219 2.56 12.31 9.82
N GLU A 220 1.68 12.65 8.89
CA GLU A 220 1.94 12.49 7.47
C GLU A 220 1.80 13.82 6.77
N PHE A 221 2.91 14.32 6.22
CA PHE A 221 2.94 15.58 5.47
C PHE A 221 2.85 15.32 3.97
N GLY A 222 2.01 16.09 3.27
CA GLY A 222 1.90 15.99 1.82
C GLY A 222 0.57 16.43 1.26
N GLU A 223 0.07 15.66 0.29
CA GLU A 223 -1.15 15.93 -0.45
C GLU A 223 -2.30 15.04 0.02
N MET A 224 -3.49 15.64 0.18
CA MET A 224 -4.73 15.00 0.53
C MET A 224 -5.84 15.44 -0.43
N LEU A 225 -6.76 14.53 -0.73
CA LEU A 225 -7.95 14.77 -1.56
C LEU A 225 -9.22 14.51 -0.75
N PHE A 226 -10.17 15.41 -0.78
CA PHE A 226 -11.53 15.14 -0.33
C PHE A 226 -12.31 14.34 -1.37
N THR A 227 -13.01 13.30 -0.93
CA THR A 227 -13.90 12.47 -1.75
C THR A 227 -15.36 12.69 -1.34
N HIS A 228 -16.30 12.04 -2.01
CA HIS A 228 -17.72 12.14 -1.65
C HIS A 228 -18.04 11.60 -0.25
N ARG A 229 -17.24 10.69 0.30
CA ARG A 229 -17.50 10.05 1.60
C ARG A 229 -16.43 10.35 2.65
N GLY A 230 -15.36 11.03 2.28
CA GLY A 230 -14.27 11.28 3.21
C GLY A 230 -13.02 11.82 2.54
N ILE A 231 -11.89 11.17 2.78
CA ILE A 231 -10.58 11.62 2.31
C ILE A 231 -9.77 10.48 1.67
N SER A 232 -8.86 10.87 0.76
CA SER A 232 -7.90 9.98 0.10
C SER A 232 -6.62 10.77 -0.24
N GLY A 233 -5.74 10.21 -1.04
CA GLY A 233 -4.47 10.83 -1.43
C GLY A 233 -3.28 10.26 -0.65
N PRO A 234 -2.05 10.62 -1.02
CA PRO A 234 -0.84 9.96 -0.55
C PRO A 234 -0.72 9.84 0.97
N ILE A 235 -0.94 10.94 1.70
CA ILE A 235 -0.84 10.93 3.17
C ILE A 235 -1.95 10.10 3.82
N VAL A 236 -3.14 10.07 3.22
CA VAL A 236 -4.28 9.30 3.74
C VAL A 236 -4.05 7.81 3.52
N LEU A 237 -3.55 7.40 2.36
CA LEU A 237 -3.20 6.01 2.08
C LEU A 237 -2.15 5.49 3.08
N THR A 238 -1.10 6.27 3.33
CA THR A 238 -0.10 5.93 4.35
C THR A 238 -0.72 5.82 5.74
N THR A 239 -1.52 6.82 6.14
CA THR A 239 -2.19 6.85 7.44
C THR A 239 -3.11 5.65 7.61
N SER A 240 -3.91 5.30 6.59
CA SER A 240 -4.87 4.20 6.67
C SER A 240 -4.20 2.85 7.01
N SER A 241 -3.02 2.57 6.48
CA SER A 241 -2.26 1.37 6.83
C SER A 241 -1.75 1.37 8.27
N LYS A 242 -1.47 2.55 8.84
CA LYS A 242 -1.02 2.67 10.24
C LYS A 242 -2.14 2.56 11.26
N ILE A 243 -3.39 2.86 10.85
CA ILE A 243 -4.56 2.86 11.74
C ILE A 243 -5.54 1.72 11.50
N ASN A 244 -5.34 0.86 10.50
CA ASN A 244 -6.29 -0.15 10.06
C ASN A 244 -6.68 -1.18 11.14
N ARG A 245 -5.91 -1.27 12.23
CA ARG A 245 -6.17 -2.12 13.40
C ARG A 245 -6.37 -1.32 14.69
N LEU A 246 -6.31 0.02 14.62
CA LEU A 246 -6.48 0.87 15.78
C LEU A 246 -7.96 1.10 16.08
N LYS A 247 -8.25 1.24 17.38
CA LYS A 247 -9.53 1.69 17.91
C LYS A 247 -9.29 2.93 18.74
N ASP A 248 -10.30 3.79 18.84
CA ASP A 248 -10.32 4.95 19.72
C ASP A 248 -9.14 5.91 19.50
N PHE A 249 -9.11 6.54 18.34
CA PHE A 249 -8.14 7.56 17.96
C PHE A 249 -8.83 8.82 17.44
N GLU A 250 -8.11 9.93 17.46
CA GLU A 250 -8.53 11.21 16.93
C GLU A 250 -7.72 11.57 15.68
N MET A 251 -8.36 12.21 14.69
CA MET A 251 -7.71 12.70 13.48
C MET A 251 -7.82 14.21 13.39
N TYR A 252 -6.68 14.86 13.14
CA TYR A 252 -6.62 16.29 12.92
C TYR A 252 -5.79 16.61 11.68
N LEU A 253 -6.24 17.62 10.94
CA LEU A 253 -5.54 18.13 9.78
C LEU A 253 -4.95 19.50 10.10
N ASP A 254 -3.64 19.63 10.01
CA ASP A 254 -2.95 20.92 10.03
C ASP A 254 -2.95 21.48 8.60
N LEU A 255 -3.73 22.54 8.40
CA LEU A 255 -3.90 23.16 7.10
C LEU A 255 -2.72 24.05 6.68
N LYS A 256 -1.86 24.41 7.63
CA LYS A 256 -0.68 25.29 7.43
C LYS A 256 0.52 24.83 8.26
N PRO A 257 1.06 23.64 8.00
CA PRO A 257 2.14 23.06 8.82
C PRO A 257 3.45 23.86 8.76
N ALA A 258 3.69 24.62 7.69
CA ALA A 258 4.87 25.49 7.58
C ALA A 258 4.85 26.71 8.53
N LEU A 259 3.70 27.05 9.11
CA LEU A 259 3.55 28.13 10.06
C LEU A 259 3.29 27.55 11.44
N ASP A 260 4.14 27.87 12.42
CA ASP A 260 3.82 27.64 13.83
C ASP A 260 2.63 28.55 14.26
N PRO A 261 1.96 28.29 15.39
CA PRO A 261 0.79 29.05 15.82
C PRO A 261 1.05 30.55 15.90
N GLU A 262 2.21 30.98 16.38
CA GLU A 262 2.60 32.39 16.54
C GLU A 262 2.77 33.08 15.18
N LYS A 263 3.42 32.43 14.23
CA LYS A 263 3.58 32.97 12.86
C LYS A 263 2.27 32.98 12.10
N LEU A 264 1.40 31.99 12.33
CA LEU A 264 0.06 31.95 11.74
C LEU A 264 -0.79 33.11 12.29
N ASP A 265 -0.77 33.36 13.61
CA ASP A 265 -1.46 34.46 14.23
C ASP A 265 -0.99 35.81 13.69
N ALA A 266 0.32 36.03 13.62
CA ALA A 266 0.92 37.25 13.08
C ALA A 266 0.54 37.46 11.59
N ARG A 267 0.44 36.36 10.81
CA ARG A 267 -0.02 36.42 9.41
C ARG A 267 -1.50 36.84 9.35
N ILE A 268 -2.36 36.27 10.17
CA ILE A 268 -3.79 36.60 10.23
C ILE A 268 -3.98 38.05 10.65
N LEU A 269 -3.24 38.50 11.65
CA LEU A 269 -3.27 39.91 12.09
C LEU A 269 -2.92 40.89 10.97
N ARG A 270 -1.88 40.60 10.21
CA ARG A 270 -1.50 41.41 9.07
C ARG A 270 -2.59 41.46 8.00
N ASP A 271 -3.14 40.29 7.63
CA ASP A 271 -4.23 40.23 6.65
C ASP A 271 -5.48 40.96 7.14
N PHE A 272 -5.76 40.96 8.44
CA PHE A 272 -6.85 41.72 9.08
C PHE A 272 -6.61 43.23 9.05
N HIS A 273 -5.40 43.67 9.36
CA HIS A 273 -5.04 45.07 9.33
C HIS A 273 -5.24 45.72 7.95
N GLU A 274 -4.88 44.96 6.89
CA GLU A 274 -5.04 45.40 5.51
C GLU A 274 -6.51 45.39 5.02
N ASN A 275 -7.43 44.68 5.73
CA ASN A 275 -8.77 44.40 5.23
C ASN A 275 -9.88 44.66 6.27
N GLN A 276 -9.73 45.64 7.17
CA GLN A 276 -10.56 45.86 8.37
C GLN A 276 -12.07 45.91 8.10
N ASN A 277 -12.51 46.43 6.96
CA ASN A 277 -13.93 46.59 6.62
C ASN A 277 -14.54 45.45 5.83
N LYS A 278 -13.74 44.42 5.47
CA LYS A 278 -14.22 43.26 4.74
C LYS A 278 -14.77 42.18 5.67
N ASN A 279 -15.65 41.33 5.14
CA ASN A 279 -16.13 40.15 5.85
C ASN A 279 -15.00 39.12 6.00
N LEU A 280 -14.98 38.43 7.12
CA LEU A 280 -13.93 37.45 7.47
C LEU A 280 -13.75 36.38 6.38
N GLU A 281 -14.84 35.78 5.86
CA GLU A 281 -14.76 34.79 4.80
C GLU A 281 -13.99 35.27 3.57
N ASN A 282 -14.11 36.57 3.23
CA ASN A 282 -13.42 37.12 2.07
C ASN A 282 -11.92 37.31 2.31
N VAL A 283 -11.54 37.65 3.54
CA VAL A 283 -10.12 37.77 3.92
C VAL A 283 -9.45 36.40 4.01
N MET A 284 -10.15 35.40 4.48
CA MET A 284 -9.63 34.03 4.59
C MET A 284 -9.28 33.38 3.24
N LYS A 285 -9.78 33.90 2.11
CA LYS A 285 -9.42 33.45 0.75
C LYS A 285 -7.93 33.60 0.42
N SER A 286 -7.23 34.50 1.13
CA SER A 286 -5.76 34.64 1.01
C SER A 286 -5.00 33.47 1.66
N LEU A 287 -5.66 32.75 2.58
CA LEU A 287 -5.02 31.73 3.40
C LEU A 287 -5.52 30.32 3.09
N LEU A 288 -6.81 30.14 2.77
CA LEU A 288 -7.48 28.86 2.61
C LEU A 288 -8.21 28.76 1.27
N PRO A 289 -8.39 27.54 0.71
CA PRO A 289 -9.30 27.33 -0.41
C PRO A 289 -10.73 27.77 -0.08
N ARG A 290 -11.39 28.42 -1.04
CA ARG A 290 -12.71 29.03 -0.86
C ARG A 290 -13.72 28.06 -0.21
N ASP A 291 -13.82 26.85 -0.75
CA ASP A 291 -14.85 25.91 -0.33
C ASP A 291 -14.60 25.35 1.09
N LEU A 292 -13.36 25.40 1.58
CA LEU A 292 -12.99 24.95 2.91
C LEU A 292 -13.27 26.00 4.00
N ILE A 293 -13.32 27.30 3.64
CA ILE A 293 -13.42 28.42 4.60
C ILE A 293 -14.63 28.28 5.50
N ILE A 294 -15.81 27.98 4.96
CA ILE A 294 -17.04 27.85 5.73
C ILE A 294 -16.89 26.81 6.86
N TYR A 295 -16.34 25.64 6.56
CA TYR A 295 -16.15 24.57 7.54
C TYR A 295 -15.11 24.90 8.61
N VAL A 296 -14.06 25.66 8.25
CA VAL A 296 -13.07 26.15 9.22
C VAL A 296 -13.67 27.20 10.14
N LEU A 297 -14.44 28.15 9.61
CA LEU A 297 -15.09 29.19 10.39
C LEU A 297 -16.18 28.61 11.32
N GLU A 298 -17.01 27.71 10.83
CA GLU A 298 -18.00 26.97 11.65
C GLU A 298 -17.31 26.20 12.79
N SER A 299 -16.20 25.51 12.49
CA SER A 299 -15.45 24.78 13.53
C SER A 299 -14.77 25.70 14.54
N ALA A 300 -14.44 26.92 14.16
CA ALA A 300 -13.90 27.94 15.05
C ALA A 300 -14.99 28.67 15.86
N GLY A 301 -16.28 28.47 15.51
CA GLY A 301 -17.41 29.16 16.13
C GLY A 301 -17.57 30.64 15.71
N ILE A 302 -17.11 30.99 14.49
CA ILE A 302 -17.08 32.37 14.01
C ILE A 302 -17.93 32.50 12.75
N SER A 303 -18.83 33.52 12.71
CA SER A 303 -19.59 33.82 11.47
C SER A 303 -18.68 34.41 10.39
N GLY A 304 -18.78 33.89 9.16
CA GLY A 304 -18.05 34.40 8.00
C GLY A 304 -18.42 35.83 7.59
N ASP A 305 -19.65 36.27 7.89
CA ASP A 305 -20.13 37.60 7.61
C ASP A 305 -19.63 38.66 8.60
N LYS A 306 -19.03 38.25 9.74
CA LYS A 306 -18.47 39.14 10.74
C LYS A 306 -17.38 40.02 10.12
N LYS A 307 -17.44 41.33 10.33
CA LYS A 307 -16.41 42.26 9.87
C LYS A 307 -15.08 41.97 10.57
N VAL A 308 -13.97 42.07 9.88
CA VAL A 308 -12.64 41.79 10.42
C VAL A 308 -12.31 42.68 11.63
N ASN A 309 -12.71 43.95 11.62
CA ASN A 309 -12.53 44.86 12.76
C ASN A 309 -13.36 44.51 14.01
N GLN A 310 -14.28 43.55 13.91
CA GLN A 310 -15.09 43.02 15.01
C GLN A 310 -14.57 41.68 15.55
N ILE A 311 -13.53 41.13 14.95
CA ILE A 311 -12.92 39.86 15.38
C ILE A 311 -12.13 40.11 16.66
N THR A 312 -12.49 39.40 17.73
CA THR A 312 -11.81 39.50 19.01
C THR A 312 -10.49 38.70 19.01
N LYS A 313 -9.72 38.89 20.08
CA LYS A 313 -8.50 38.07 20.29
C LYS A 313 -8.85 36.58 20.43
N GLU A 314 -9.91 36.27 21.16
CA GLU A 314 -10.41 34.92 21.40
C GLU A 314 -10.89 34.26 20.10
N ASP A 315 -11.61 35.00 19.24
CA ASP A 315 -11.99 34.54 17.89
C ASP A 315 -10.73 34.15 17.07
N ARG A 316 -9.71 35.02 17.08
CA ARG A 316 -8.49 34.82 16.35
C ARG A 316 -7.69 33.60 16.85
N GLU A 317 -7.56 33.44 18.17
CA GLU A 317 -6.93 32.27 18.78
C GLU A 317 -7.71 31.00 18.46
N SER A 318 -9.06 31.04 18.44
CA SER A 318 -9.89 29.91 18.01
C SER A 318 -9.63 29.54 16.54
N LEU A 319 -9.56 30.57 15.68
CA LEU A 319 -9.25 30.38 14.26
C LEU A 319 -7.87 29.73 14.05
N VAL A 320 -6.84 30.20 14.74
CA VAL A 320 -5.48 29.63 14.70
C VAL A 320 -5.52 28.18 15.15
N ARG A 321 -6.15 27.87 16.30
CA ARG A 321 -6.28 26.49 16.80
C ARG A 321 -6.96 25.58 15.78
N THR A 322 -8.04 26.05 15.16
CA THR A 322 -8.80 25.29 14.16
C THR A 322 -7.98 25.05 12.91
N ILE A 323 -7.27 26.03 12.38
CA ILE A 323 -6.38 25.84 11.21
C ILE A 323 -5.27 24.84 11.50
N LYS A 324 -4.71 24.83 12.69
CA LYS A 324 -3.65 23.91 13.12
C LYS A 324 -4.15 22.52 13.47
N ASN A 325 -5.43 22.37 13.82
CA ASN A 325 -6.02 21.11 14.24
C ASN A 325 -7.49 21.01 13.75
N PHE A 326 -7.67 21.06 12.42
CA PHE A 326 -8.98 20.89 11.82
C PHE A 326 -9.46 19.44 12.03
N SER A 327 -10.57 19.27 12.76
CA SER A 327 -11.04 17.95 13.20
C SER A 327 -11.65 17.16 12.05
N LEU A 328 -11.14 15.95 11.84
CA LEU A 328 -11.70 14.96 10.93
C LEU A 328 -12.23 13.78 11.75
N LYS A 329 -13.55 13.57 11.72
CA LYS A 329 -14.20 12.51 12.50
C LYS A 329 -14.18 11.20 11.70
N PHE A 330 -13.36 10.26 12.12
CA PHE A 330 -13.28 8.92 11.51
C PHE A 330 -14.64 8.20 11.57
N ASP A 331 -15.02 7.57 10.48
CA ASP A 331 -16.15 6.67 10.40
C ASP A 331 -15.68 5.23 10.19
N SER A 332 -15.08 4.97 9.02
CA SER A 332 -14.60 3.65 8.61
C SER A 332 -13.48 3.78 7.58
N LEU A 333 -12.75 2.71 7.34
CA LEU A 333 -11.97 2.57 6.12
C LEU A 333 -12.92 2.22 4.95
N ASP A 334 -12.54 2.55 3.73
CA ASP A 334 -13.31 2.18 2.54
C ASP A 334 -13.26 0.64 2.33
N ASP A 335 -14.00 0.11 1.35
CA ASP A 335 -14.12 -1.33 1.10
C ASP A 335 -12.77 -1.95 0.72
N ILE A 336 -12.46 -3.11 1.31
CA ILE A 336 -11.22 -3.85 1.08
C ILE A 336 -10.99 -4.20 -0.40
N ASP A 337 -12.05 -4.34 -1.20
CA ASP A 337 -11.93 -4.56 -2.63
C ASP A 337 -11.31 -3.37 -3.38
N ARG A 338 -11.32 -2.17 -2.77
CA ARG A 338 -10.69 -0.95 -3.29
C ARG A 338 -9.30 -0.69 -2.69
N ALA A 339 -8.90 -1.47 -1.70
CA ALA A 339 -7.60 -1.34 -1.07
C ALA A 339 -6.47 -1.65 -2.06
N ILE A 340 -5.39 -0.89 -2.02
CA ILE A 340 -4.23 -1.17 -2.88
C ILE A 340 -3.60 -2.48 -2.47
N VAL A 341 -3.55 -2.77 -1.16
CA VAL A 341 -2.98 -3.99 -0.60
C VAL A 341 -3.87 -4.56 0.51
N THR A 342 -3.71 -5.86 0.76
CA THR A 342 -4.23 -6.54 1.93
C THR A 342 -3.19 -6.48 3.05
N SER A 343 -3.58 -6.03 4.24
CA SER A 343 -2.77 -6.14 5.46
C SER A 343 -3.28 -7.35 6.27
N GLY A 344 -2.39 -8.20 6.77
CA GLY A 344 -2.73 -9.51 7.31
C GLY A 344 -2.46 -10.64 6.30
N GLY A 345 -2.61 -11.87 6.74
CA GLY A 345 -2.32 -13.06 5.93
C GLY A 345 -1.63 -14.15 6.74
N VAL A 346 -0.88 -15.03 6.10
CA VAL A 346 -0.16 -16.13 6.76
C VAL A 346 0.85 -15.55 7.75
N ASP A 347 0.75 -15.97 9.03
CA ASP A 347 1.63 -15.50 10.09
C ASP A 347 3.09 -15.86 9.75
N VAL A 348 3.93 -14.85 9.55
CA VAL A 348 5.34 -15.03 9.19
C VAL A 348 6.16 -15.79 10.22
N LYS A 349 5.67 -15.93 11.45
CA LYS A 349 6.31 -16.75 12.50
C LYS A 349 6.37 -18.22 12.14
N ASP A 350 5.42 -18.68 11.33
CA ASP A 350 5.35 -20.05 10.83
C ASP A 350 6.23 -20.30 9.59
N ILE A 351 6.90 -19.27 9.08
CA ILE A 351 7.68 -19.29 7.82
C ILE A 351 9.15 -18.99 8.11
N ASP A 352 10.05 -19.67 7.42
CA ASP A 352 11.48 -19.36 7.47
C ASP A 352 11.77 -18.09 6.63
N PRO A 353 12.35 -17.04 7.22
CA PRO A 353 12.57 -15.76 6.53
C PRO A 353 13.66 -15.81 5.44
N LYS A 354 14.48 -16.85 5.39
CA LYS A 354 15.55 -17.01 4.39
C LYS A 354 15.05 -17.77 3.15
N THR A 355 14.30 -18.85 3.39
CA THR A 355 13.89 -19.78 2.34
C THR A 355 12.43 -19.61 1.94
N MET A 356 11.62 -18.91 2.71
CA MET A 356 10.16 -18.83 2.57
C MET A 356 9.46 -20.19 2.79
N GLU A 357 10.16 -21.21 3.29
CA GLU A 357 9.59 -22.52 3.59
C GLU A 357 8.75 -22.50 4.87
N SER A 358 7.66 -23.24 4.86
CA SER A 358 6.88 -23.50 6.06
C SER A 358 7.71 -24.25 7.11
N LYS A 359 7.73 -23.76 8.35
CA LYS A 359 8.32 -24.48 9.47
C LYS A 359 7.48 -25.68 9.93
N LYS A 360 6.22 -25.78 9.48
CA LYS A 360 5.28 -26.84 9.83
C LYS A 360 5.22 -27.96 8.80
N VAL A 361 5.36 -27.61 7.53
CA VAL A 361 5.19 -28.56 6.42
C VAL A 361 6.35 -28.43 5.44
N LYS A 362 7.28 -29.38 5.50
CA LYS A 362 8.43 -29.42 4.61
C LYS A 362 8.01 -29.48 3.14
N GLY A 363 8.61 -28.63 2.29
CA GLY A 363 8.33 -28.53 0.86
C GLY A 363 7.14 -27.63 0.51
N LEU A 364 6.50 -26.99 1.51
CA LEU A 364 5.48 -25.98 1.31
C LEU A 364 6.07 -24.58 1.56
N TYR A 365 5.80 -23.64 0.65
CA TYR A 365 6.35 -22.28 0.70
C TYR A 365 5.26 -21.23 0.55
N PHE A 366 5.46 -20.05 1.12
CA PHE A 366 4.55 -18.91 0.99
C PHE A 366 5.33 -17.64 0.64
N ILE A 367 4.89 -16.91 -0.40
CA ILE A 367 5.58 -15.72 -0.90
C ILE A 367 4.63 -14.60 -1.33
N GLY A 368 5.11 -13.36 -1.25
CA GLY A 368 4.34 -12.18 -1.65
C GLY A 368 3.21 -11.84 -0.70
N GLU A 369 2.15 -11.22 -1.21
CA GLU A 369 1.05 -10.63 -0.44
C GLU A 369 0.16 -11.65 0.30
N VAL A 370 0.35 -12.95 0.12
CA VAL A 370 -0.30 -13.99 0.95
C VAL A 370 0.26 -14.02 2.37
N LEU A 371 1.47 -13.54 2.58
CA LEU A 371 2.08 -13.39 3.90
C LEU A 371 1.51 -12.16 4.64
N ASP A 372 1.55 -12.17 5.97
CA ASP A 372 1.26 -10.98 6.79
C ASP A 372 2.41 -9.97 6.67
N LEU A 373 2.54 -9.41 5.46
CA LEU A 373 3.55 -8.44 5.05
C LEU A 373 2.93 -7.40 4.12
N ASP A 374 3.01 -6.15 4.49
CA ASP A 374 2.60 -5.04 3.66
C ASP A 374 3.52 -3.83 3.82
N GLY A 375 3.72 -3.12 2.72
CA GLY A 375 4.52 -1.91 2.66
C GLY A 375 3.68 -0.70 2.27
N LEU A 376 4.24 0.49 2.47
CA LEU A 376 3.63 1.76 2.07
C LEU A 376 3.55 1.91 0.55
N THR A 377 2.94 3.03 0.09
CA THR A 377 2.95 3.40 -1.33
C THR A 377 4.37 3.73 -1.79
N GLY A 378 4.69 3.45 -3.05
CA GLY A 378 6.02 3.83 -3.58
C GLY A 378 6.81 2.71 -4.25
N GLY A 379 6.18 1.55 -4.53
CA GLY A 379 6.82 0.38 -5.15
C GLY A 379 7.22 -0.70 -4.14
N PHE A 380 7.01 -0.48 -2.85
CA PHE A 380 7.44 -1.40 -1.78
C PHE A 380 6.75 -2.76 -1.85
N ASN A 381 5.45 -2.82 -2.14
CA ASN A 381 4.70 -4.09 -2.18
C ASN A 381 5.10 -4.99 -3.36
N ILE A 382 5.41 -4.41 -4.52
CA ILE A 382 5.93 -5.19 -5.65
C ILE A 382 7.36 -5.66 -5.34
N GLN A 383 8.16 -4.85 -4.66
CA GLN A 383 9.47 -5.26 -4.18
C GLN A 383 9.39 -6.41 -3.16
N ILE A 384 8.47 -6.37 -2.19
CA ILE A 384 8.20 -7.50 -1.28
C ILE A 384 7.94 -8.77 -2.08
N ALA A 385 7.06 -8.68 -3.08
CA ALA A 385 6.73 -9.81 -3.94
C ALA A 385 7.97 -10.36 -4.67
N ASN A 386 8.78 -9.48 -5.25
CA ASN A 386 10.00 -9.87 -5.97
C ASN A 386 11.06 -10.46 -5.03
N SER A 387 11.33 -9.82 -3.89
CA SER A 387 12.36 -10.28 -2.95
C SER A 387 12.01 -11.62 -2.32
N THR A 388 10.75 -11.82 -1.90
CA THR A 388 10.30 -13.10 -1.35
C THR A 388 10.26 -14.18 -2.41
N GLY A 389 9.84 -13.85 -3.65
CA GLY A 389 9.85 -14.76 -4.79
C GLY A 389 11.26 -15.20 -5.17
N TYR A 390 12.21 -14.27 -5.23
CA TYR A 390 13.61 -14.54 -5.50
C TYR A 390 14.20 -15.45 -4.41
N SER A 391 14.06 -15.08 -3.13
CA SER A 391 14.58 -15.86 -2.00
C SER A 391 14.01 -17.28 -1.98
N CYS A 392 12.74 -17.46 -2.26
CA CYS A 392 12.14 -18.77 -2.40
C CYS A 392 12.78 -19.54 -3.56
N GLY A 393 12.83 -18.93 -4.75
CA GLY A 393 13.29 -19.59 -5.96
C GLY A 393 14.73 -20.12 -5.91
N ILE A 394 15.65 -19.39 -5.26
CA ILE A 394 17.06 -19.83 -5.11
C ILE A 394 17.25 -20.90 -4.03
N ASN A 395 16.27 -21.12 -3.14
CA ASN A 395 16.31 -22.11 -2.04
C ASN A 395 15.42 -23.34 -2.30
N LEU A 396 14.80 -23.42 -3.45
CA LEU A 396 14.03 -24.60 -3.90
C LEU A 396 14.93 -25.75 -4.41
#